data_2ab09f7ef8503f362fd6db81d2561c1f
#
_entry.id   2ab09f7ef8503f362fd6db81d2561c1f
#
_cell.length_a   1.000
_cell.length_b   1.000
_cell.length_c   1.000
_cell.angle_alpha   90.00
_cell.angle_beta   90.00
_cell.angle_gamma   90.00
#
_symmetry.space_group_name_H-M   'P 1'
#
loop_
_entity.id
_entity.type
_entity.pdbx_description
1 polymer ?
#
loop_
_entity_poly.entity_id
_entity_poly.type
_entity_poly.pdbx_seq_one_letter_code
_entity_poly.pdbx_strand_id
1 'polypeptide(L)'
;MKRILATAIFLPILAFSYEINFNKSFSKVVNPDLLTTNINISVEKKDEKSVNIEIEKFNTFLKNTKNITIKNTNYNLTPKYDYENNKSIFKGFIANTRFLAESKEANEINHFLSDLMALKDSFKSNDIKVNISNLSWEISENLQNKSIDELRVDVLLWI
;
A
#
# COMPACT_ATOMS: atom_id res chain seq x y z
N MET A 1 -34.81 -41.37 -79.01
CA MET A 1 -33.71 -41.24 -78.02
C MET A 1 -34.03 -40.04 -77.14
N LYS A 2 -34.54 -40.24 -75.98
CA LYS A 2 -34.82 -39.19 -74.95
C LYS A 2 -33.66 -39.05 -74.04
N ARG A 3 -32.96 -37.94 -74.01
CA ARG A 3 -31.89 -37.62 -73.09
C ARG A 3 -32.52 -37.02 -71.82
N ILE A 4 -32.39 -37.73 -70.70
CA ILE A 4 -32.80 -37.25 -69.38
C ILE A 4 -31.63 -36.47 -68.85
N LEU A 5 -31.76 -35.17 -68.66
CA LEU A 5 -30.82 -34.30 -68.04
C LEU A 5 -31.06 -34.37 -66.51
N ALA A 6 -30.18 -35.04 -65.76
CA ALA A 6 -30.23 -35.06 -64.32
C ALA A 6 -29.58 -33.78 -63.76
N THR A 7 -30.39 -32.84 -63.32
CA THR A 7 -29.94 -31.63 -62.66
C THR A 7 -29.68 -31.95 -61.18
N ALA A 8 -28.42 -32.07 -60.79
CA ALA A 8 -28.04 -32.21 -59.40
C ALA A 8 -28.18 -30.87 -58.67
N ILE A 9 -29.17 -30.76 -57.80
CA ILE A 9 -29.35 -29.58 -56.94
C ILE A 9 -28.36 -29.69 -55.80
N PHE A 10 -27.30 -28.90 -55.82
CA PHE A 10 -26.39 -28.72 -54.73
C PHE A 10 -27.07 -27.77 -53.69
N LEU A 11 -27.61 -28.33 -52.61
CA LEU A 11 -28.05 -27.52 -51.47
C LEU A 11 -26.83 -27.13 -50.64
N PRO A 12 -26.53 -25.85 -50.45
CA PRO A 12 -25.48 -25.43 -49.53
C PRO A 12 -25.98 -25.72 -48.10
N ILE A 13 -25.34 -26.63 -47.41
CA ILE A 13 -25.51 -26.84 -45.97
C ILE A 13 -24.91 -25.61 -45.29
N LEU A 14 -25.76 -24.68 -44.91
CA LEU A 14 -25.37 -23.57 -44.02
C LEU A 14 -25.09 -24.17 -42.65
N ALA A 15 -23.81 -24.40 -42.36
CA ALA A 15 -23.35 -24.70 -41.04
C ALA A 15 -23.52 -23.46 -40.16
N PHE A 16 -24.57 -23.37 -39.41
CA PHE A 16 -24.72 -22.36 -38.36
C PHE A 16 -23.75 -22.72 -37.23
N SER A 17 -22.64 -21.98 -37.17
CA SER A 17 -21.75 -22.00 -35.99
C SER A 17 -22.49 -21.29 -34.86
N TYR A 18 -22.88 -22.04 -33.84
CA TYR A 18 -23.41 -21.50 -32.61
C TYR A 18 -22.25 -21.26 -31.65
N GLU A 19 -21.94 -19.99 -31.36
CA GLU A 19 -21.01 -19.63 -30.32
C GLU A 19 -21.78 -19.41 -29.03
N ILE A 20 -21.54 -20.25 -28.03
CA ILE A 20 -22.17 -20.13 -26.71
C ILE A 20 -21.14 -19.51 -25.77
N ASN A 21 -21.36 -18.26 -25.40
CA ASN A 21 -20.53 -17.54 -24.44
C ASN A 21 -21.09 -17.74 -23.02
N PHE A 22 -20.33 -18.39 -22.15
CA PHE A 22 -20.64 -18.51 -20.75
C PHE A 22 -19.78 -17.56 -19.92
N ASN A 23 -20.43 -16.73 -19.12
CA ASN A 23 -19.77 -15.91 -18.12
C ASN A 23 -20.17 -16.39 -16.73
N LYS A 24 -19.18 -16.76 -15.91
CA LYS A 24 -19.38 -17.08 -14.49
C LYS A 24 -18.39 -16.29 -13.65
N SER A 25 -18.89 -15.62 -12.63
CA SER A 25 -18.06 -14.90 -11.67
C SER A 25 -17.83 -15.76 -10.44
N PHE A 26 -16.59 -15.77 -9.96
CA PHE A 26 -16.21 -16.39 -8.71
C PHE A 26 -15.78 -15.30 -7.74
N SER A 27 -16.23 -15.37 -6.50
CA SER A 27 -15.87 -14.44 -5.46
C SER A 27 -15.64 -15.17 -4.14
N LYS A 28 -14.74 -14.64 -3.33
CA LYS A 28 -14.45 -15.14 -1.99
C LYS A 28 -14.39 -13.99 -1.01
N VAL A 29 -15.07 -14.14 0.12
CA VAL A 29 -14.96 -13.19 1.23
C VAL A 29 -13.75 -13.59 2.08
N VAL A 30 -12.86 -12.65 2.34
CA VAL A 30 -11.65 -12.85 3.13
C VAL A 30 -11.64 -11.85 4.28
N ASN A 31 -11.41 -12.33 5.49
CA ASN A 31 -11.26 -11.44 6.64
C ASN A 31 -9.86 -10.82 6.64
N PRO A 32 -9.74 -9.51 6.85
CA PRO A 32 -8.44 -8.86 6.99
C PRO A 32 -7.61 -9.46 8.13
N ASP A 33 -6.29 -9.60 7.92
CA ASP A 33 -5.36 -10.22 8.84
C ASP A 33 -4.14 -9.35 9.18
N LEU A 34 -4.12 -8.11 8.67
CA LEU A 34 -3.00 -7.19 8.84
C LEU A 34 -3.51 -5.83 9.29
N LEU A 35 -3.03 -5.36 10.44
CA LEU A 35 -3.31 -4.02 10.93
C LEU A 35 -2.21 -3.07 10.46
N THR A 36 -2.60 -1.96 9.86
CA THR A 36 -1.68 -1.00 9.23
C THR A 36 -1.93 0.42 9.71
N THR A 37 -0.87 1.24 9.74
CA THR A 37 -0.97 2.69 9.92
C THR A 37 0.17 3.42 9.23
N ASN A 38 -0.13 4.58 8.66
CA ASN A 38 0.88 5.49 8.12
C ASN A 38 1.36 6.44 9.21
N ILE A 39 2.66 6.62 9.28
CA ILE A 39 3.31 7.51 10.23
C ILE A 39 4.15 8.52 9.46
N ASN A 40 3.97 9.79 9.77
CA ASN A 40 4.75 10.87 9.21
C ASN A 40 5.48 11.62 10.33
N ILE A 41 6.81 11.67 10.24
CA ILE A 41 7.67 12.39 11.17
C ILE A 41 8.22 13.61 10.43
N SER A 42 8.04 14.79 11.03
CA SER A 42 8.57 16.05 10.54
C SER A 42 9.51 16.65 11.58
N VAL A 43 10.73 16.98 11.16
CA VAL A 43 11.76 17.59 12.01
C VAL A 43 12.19 18.90 11.38
N GLU A 44 12.13 19.98 12.15
CA GLU A 44 12.55 21.32 11.73
C GLU A 44 13.71 21.82 12.60
N LYS A 45 14.83 22.21 11.99
CA LYS A 45 16.00 22.79 12.68
C LYS A 45 16.63 23.88 11.83
N LYS A 46 17.50 24.69 12.48
CA LYS A 46 18.21 25.79 11.81
C LYS A 46 19.24 25.29 10.78
N ASP A 47 19.79 24.12 10.98
CA ASP A 47 20.81 23.54 10.12
C ASP A 47 20.49 22.07 9.78
N GLU A 48 20.96 21.62 8.63
CA GLU A 48 20.75 20.29 8.07
C GLU A 48 21.31 19.19 8.96
N LYS A 49 22.48 19.39 9.57
CA LYS A 49 23.12 18.40 10.41
C LYS A 49 22.25 18.06 11.63
N SER A 50 21.69 19.09 12.27
CA SER A 50 20.78 18.92 13.41
C SER A 50 19.50 18.18 13.03
N VAL A 51 18.93 18.44 11.84
CA VAL A 51 17.80 17.68 11.31
C VAL A 51 18.15 16.20 11.19
N ASN A 52 19.28 15.90 10.53
CA ASN A 52 19.71 14.52 10.27
C ASN A 52 19.99 13.75 11.56
N ILE A 53 20.57 14.39 12.57
CA ILE A 53 20.79 13.77 13.90
C ILE A 53 19.47 13.35 14.54
N GLU A 54 18.44 14.20 14.48
CA GLU A 54 17.14 13.86 15.07
C GLU A 54 16.42 12.76 14.27
N ILE A 55 16.44 12.81 12.94
CA ILE A 55 15.88 11.76 12.09
C ILE A 55 16.58 10.41 12.35
N GLU A 56 17.90 10.39 12.54
CA GLU A 56 18.64 9.15 12.78
C GLU A 56 18.26 8.47 14.11
N LYS A 57 17.83 9.24 15.12
CA LYS A 57 17.30 8.65 16.37
C LYS A 57 15.99 7.88 16.09
N PHE A 58 15.10 8.43 15.26
CA PHE A 58 13.89 7.70 14.84
C PHE A 58 14.25 6.48 14.00
N ASN A 59 15.18 6.60 13.05
CA ASN A 59 15.63 5.46 12.25
C ASN A 59 16.22 4.34 13.12
N THR A 60 16.99 4.69 14.14
CA THR A 60 17.55 3.73 15.09
C THR A 60 16.45 3.04 15.91
N PHE A 61 15.46 3.79 16.36
CA PHE A 61 14.30 3.23 17.04
C PHE A 61 13.56 2.25 16.12
N LEU A 62 13.28 2.62 14.88
CA LEU A 62 12.59 1.79 13.91
C LEU A 62 13.34 0.50 13.58
N LYS A 63 14.68 0.59 13.41
CA LYS A 63 15.55 -0.59 13.16
C LYS A 63 15.56 -1.57 14.33
N ASN A 64 15.40 -1.08 15.56
CA ASN A 64 15.41 -1.89 16.78
C ASN A 64 14.03 -2.44 17.15
N THR A 65 12.98 -1.99 16.48
CA THR A 65 11.61 -2.45 16.72
C THR A 65 11.47 -3.92 16.28
N LYS A 66 10.86 -4.73 17.13
CA LYS A 66 10.55 -6.14 16.86
C LYS A 66 9.04 -6.30 16.66
N ASN A 67 8.65 -7.36 15.97
CA ASN A 67 7.24 -7.75 15.76
C ASN A 67 6.40 -6.75 14.92
N ILE A 68 7.02 -5.69 14.43
CA ILE A 68 6.39 -4.72 13.52
C ILE A 68 7.16 -4.69 12.22
N THR A 69 6.48 -4.82 11.11
CA THR A 69 7.08 -4.62 9.80
C THR A 69 7.02 -3.13 9.46
N ILE A 70 8.20 -2.54 9.27
CA ILE A 70 8.31 -1.13 8.88
C ILE A 70 8.69 -1.06 7.39
N LYS A 71 7.87 -0.37 6.61
CA LYS A 71 8.13 -0.07 5.20
C LYS A 71 8.39 1.42 5.07
N ASN A 72 9.60 1.81 4.65
CA ASN A 72 9.91 3.21 4.40
C ASN A 72 9.38 3.59 3.02
N THR A 73 8.55 4.61 2.98
CA THR A 73 7.91 5.07 1.75
C THR A 73 8.55 6.34 1.19
N ASN A 74 9.09 7.21 2.04
CA ASN A 74 9.68 8.47 1.58
C ASN A 74 10.53 9.16 2.66
N TYR A 75 11.60 9.82 2.21
CA TYR A 75 12.37 10.81 2.98
C TYR A 75 12.61 12.03 2.10
N ASN A 76 12.34 13.21 2.64
CA ASN A 76 12.58 14.48 1.95
C ASN A 76 13.15 15.51 2.93
N LEU A 77 14.23 16.19 2.53
CA LEU A 77 14.85 17.30 3.24
C LEU A 77 14.81 18.53 2.35
N THR A 78 14.23 19.61 2.86
CA THR A 78 14.09 20.88 2.11
C THR A 78 14.45 22.07 2.98
N PRO A 79 15.02 23.14 2.39
CA PRO A 79 15.17 24.42 3.07
C PRO A 79 13.79 25.04 3.31
N LYS A 80 13.62 25.64 4.49
CA LYS A 80 12.42 26.38 4.89
C LYS A 80 12.64 27.86 4.75
N TYR A 81 11.69 28.54 4.11
CA TYR A 81 11.65 29.98 3.97
C TYR A 81 10.31 30.52 4.45
N ASP A 82 10.35 31.67 5.11
CA ASP A 82 9.15 32.48 5.41
C ASP A 82 9.16 33.74 4.55
N TYR A 83 7.98 34.26 4.26
CA TYR A 83 7.79 35.51 3.53
C TYR A 83 7.43 36.62 4.51
N GLU A 84 8.34 37.57 4.71
CA GLU A 84 8.13 38.76 5.53
C GLU A 84 8.49 40.02 4.70
N ASN A 85 7.60 40.99 4.66
CA ASN A 85 7.77 42.24 3.92
C ASN A 85 8.19 42.06 2.46
N ASN A 86 7.57 41.14 1.73
CA ASN A 86 7.86 40.76 0.35
C ASN A 86 9.29 40.19 0.13
N LYS A 87 9.96 39.73 1.19
CA LYS A 87 11.25 39.07 1.11
C LYS A 87 11.16 37.64 1.63
N SER A 88 11.87 36.76 0.93
CA SER A 88 12.04 35.38 1.38
C SER A 88 13.17 35.31 2.40
N ILE A 89 12.86 34.88 3.62
CA ILE A 89 13.83 34.78 4.72
C ILE A 89 14.04 33.30 5.02
N PHE A 90 15.28 32.85 4.92
CA PHE A 90 15.66 31.50 5.29
C PHE A 90 15.47 31.26 6.80
N LYS A 91 14.76 30.21 7.17
CA LYS A 91 14.44 29.84 8.57
C LYS A 91 15.10 28.53 9.03
N GLY A 92 15.70 27.77 8.10
CA GLY A 92 16.35 26.51 8.41
C GLY A 92 15.97 25.40 7.43
N PHE A 93 15.92 24.19 7.92
CA PHE A 93 15.60 23.00 7.15
C PHE A 93 14.45 22.24 7.79
N ILE A 94 13.64 21.60 6.96
CA ILE A 94 12.60 20.67 7.37
C ILE A 94 12.82 19.32 6.69
N ALA A 95 12.89 18.27 7.48
CA ALA A 95 12.83 16.90 6.97
C ALA A 95 11.47 16.28 7.25
N ASN A 96 10.97 15.56 6.28
CA ASN A 96 9.78 14.73 6.41
C ASN A 96 10.15 13.30 6.07
N THR A 97 9.82 12.37 6.95
CA THR A 97 9.91 10.95 6.65
C THR A 97 8.55 10.29 6.88
N ARG A 98 8.16 9.46 5.94
CA ARG A 98 6.92 8.69 6.02
C ARG A 98 7.24 7.21 5.95
N PHE A 99 6.57 6.43 6.78
CA PHE A 99 6.64 4.99 6.73
C PHE A 99 5.30 4.36 7.09
N LEU A 100 5.13 3.13 6.66
CA LEU A 100 3.99 2.28 6.98
C LEU A 100 4.43 1.29 8.05
N ALA A 101 3.67 1.23 9.14
CA ALA A 101 3.84 0.21 10.19
C ALA A 101 2.75 -0.84 10.04
N GLU A 102 3.15 -2.11 10.08
CA GLU A 102 2.26 -3.26 9.88
C GLU A 102 2.46 -4.29 11.00
N SER A 103 1.37 -4.85 11.51
CA SER A 103 1.37 -5.96 12.46
C SER A 103 0.13 -6.83 12.29
N LYS A 104 0.24 -8.11 12.62
CA LYS A 104 -0.92 -9.00 12.76
C LYS A 104 -1.60 -8.87 14.11
N GLU A 105 -0.89 -8.31 15.09
CA GLU A 105 -1.34 -8.21 16.49
C GLU A 105 -1.60 -6.76 16.88
N ALA A 106 -2.84 -6.46 17.25
CA ALA A 106 -3.24 -5.10 17.64
C ALA A 106 -2.45 -4.57 18.86
N ASN A 107 -2.12 -5.44 19.79
CA ASN A 107 -1.34 -5.04 20.97
C ASN A 107 0.07 -4.60 20.58
N GLU A 108 0.73 -5.30 19.67
CA GLU A 108 2.09 -4.98 19.22
C GLU A 108 2.15 -3.61 18.56
N ILE A 109 1.21 -3.31 17.66
CA ILE A 109 1.19 -2.00 17.00
C ILE A 109 0.86 -0.87 17.98
N ASN A 110 -0.01 -1.10 18.97
CA ASN A 110 -0.33 -0.11 19.99
C ASN A 110 0.87 0.16 20.91
N HIS A 111 1.61 -0.85 21.32
CA HIS A 111 2.86 -0.69 22.08
C HIS A 111 3.90 0.09 21.28
N PHE A 112 4.10 -0.28 20.02
CA PHE A 112 5.00 0.43 19.12
C PHE A 112 4.65 1.92 18.99
N LEU A 113 3.36 2.26 18.80
CA LEU A 113 2.92 3.65 18.69
C LEU A 113 3.12 4.41 20.00
N SER A 114 2.89 3.77 21.14
CA SER A 114 3.15 4.35 22.45
C SER A 114 4.62 4.66 22.66
N ASP A 115 5.52 3.72 22.33
CA ASP A 115 6.96 3.88 22.44
C ASP A 115 7.50 4.97 21.48
N LEU A 116 6.94 5.03 20.26
CA LEU A 116 7.25 6.08 19.29
C LEU A 116 6.88 7.47 19.84
N MET A 117 5.71 7.59 20.46
CA MET A 117 5.29 8.86 21.06
C MET A 117 6.13 9.22 22.29
N ALA A 118 6.49 8.24 23.12
CA ALA A 118 7.43 8.45 24.23
C ALA A 118 8.81 8.91 23.73
N LEU A 119 9.32 8.34 22.65
CA LEU A 119 10.54 8.81 22.00
C LEU A 119 10.40 10.26 21.57
N LYS A 120 9.32 10.61 20.84
CA LYS A 120 9.04 11.99 20.41
C LYS A 120 9.01 12.95 21.60
N ASP A 121 8.37 12.57 22.71
CA ASP A 121 8.26 13.44 23.89
C ASP A 121 9.61 13.61 24.63
N SER A 122 10.52 12.63 24.49
CA SER A 122 11.88 12.70 25.07
C SER A 122 12.73 13.85 24.48
N PHE A 123 12.44 14.30 23.28
CA PHE A 123 13.16 15.42 22.63
C PHE A 123 12.85 16.79 23.26
N LYS A 124 11.75 16.91 24.01
CA LYS A 124 11.33 18.18 24.65
C LYS A 124 11.35 19.39 23.70
N SER A 125 11.04 19.15 22.42
CA SER A 125 11.10 20.15 21.35
C SER A 125 9.80 20.17 20.56
N ASN A 126 9.31 21.36 20.26
CA ASN A 126 8.17 21.58 19.39
C ASN A 126 8.52 21.48 17.89
N ASP A 127 9.81 21.36 17.58
CA ASP A 127 10.30 21.29 16.20
C ASP A 127 10.13 19.88 15.60
N ILE A 128 9.68 18.92 16.41
CA ILE A 128 9.43 17.54 15.99
C ILE A 128 7.93 17.25 16.07
N LYS A 129 7.36 16.83 14.94
CA LYS A 129 5.96 16.44 14.83
C LYS A 129 5.88 15.00 14.37
N VAL A 130 5.05 14.22 15.05
CA VAL A 130 4.72 12.85 14.66
C VAL A 130 3.21 12.79 14.43
N ASN A 131 2.83 12.49 13.20
CA ASN A 131 1.43 12.32 12.81
C ASN A 131 1.19 10.85 12.49
N ILE A 132 0.23 10.25 13.18
CA ILE A 132 -0.15 8.85 13.03
C ILE A 132 -1.56 8.84 12.43
N SER A 133 -1.72 8.14 11.32
CA SER A 133 -3.04 7.92 10.70
C SER A 133 -3.86 6.93 11.51
N ASN A 134 -5.17 6.87 11.24
CA ASN A 134 -6.01 5.84 11.83
C ASN A 134 -5.49 4.45 11.48
N LEU A 135 -5.59 3.55 12.44
CA LEU A 135 -5.34 2.13 12.22
C LEU A 135 -6.42 1.55 11.30
N SER A 136 -6.03 0.76 10.33
CA SER A 136 -6.94 0.03 9.43
C SER A 136 -6.56 -1.44 9.32
N TRP A 137 -7.57 -2.29 9.25
CA TRP A 137 -7.38 -3.70 8.94
C TRP A 137 -7.35 -3.89 7.43
N GLU A 138 -6.32 -4.56 6.95
CA GLU A 138 -6.09 -4.86 5.55
C GLU A 138 -5.85 -6.36 5.34
N ILE A 139 -5.96 -6.81 4.10
CA ILE A 139 -5.63 -8.18 3.72
C ILE A 139 -4.14 -8.23 3.39
N SER A 140 -3.36 -9.07 4.08
CA SER A 140 -1.95 -9.27 3.78
C SER A 140 -1.77 -9.83 2.37
N GLU A 141 -0.64 -9.50 1.73
CA GLU A 141 -0.28 -10.02 0.40
C GLU A 141 -0.30 -11.56 0.36
N ASN A 142 0.16 -12.20 1.42
CA ASN A 142 0.15 -13.66 1.53
C ASN A 142 -1.29 -14.22 1.52
N LEU A 143 -2.18 -13.61 2.31
CA LEU A 143 -3.58 -14.02 2.37
C LEU A 143 -4.31 -13.74 1.05
N GLN A 144 -4.00 -12.62 0.41
CA GLN A 144 -4.52 -12.26 -0.90
C GLN A 144 -4.11 -13.29 -1.95
N ASN A 145 -2.82 -13.62 -2.05
CA ASN A 145 -2.29 -14.58 -3.00
C ASN A 145 -2.89 -15.98 -2.78
N LYS A 146 -2.94 -16.42 -1.53
CA LYS A 146 -3.58 -17.70 -1.17
C LYS A 146 -5.05 -17.74 -1.61
N SER A 147 -5.79 -16.67 -1.38
CA SER A 147 -7.22 -16.60 -1.73
C SER A 147 -7.43 -16.60 -3.25
N ILE A 148 -6.53 -15.94 -4.00
CA ILE A 148 -6.54 -15.96 -5.47
C ILE A 148 -6.25 -17.38 -5.99
N ASP A 149 -5.28 -18.08 -5.41
CA ASP A 149 -4.95 -19.45 -5.84
C ASP A 149 -6.09 -20.44 -5.56
N GLU A 150 -6.77 -20.29 -4.41
CA GLU A 150 -7.96 -21.09 -4.11
C GLU A 150 -9.08 -20.80 -5.12
N LEU A 151 -9.32 -19.54 -5.49
CA LEU A 151 -10.31 -19.21 -6.53
C LEU A 151 -9.93 -19.77 -7.91
N ARG A 152 -8.64 -19.80 -8.25
CA ARG A 152 -8.15 -20.42 -9.51
C ARG A 152 -8.47 -21.92 -9.54
N VAL A 153 -8.29 -22.62 -8.43
CA VAL A 153 -8.66 -24.03 -8.32
C VAL A 153 -10.17 -24.20 -8.51
N ASP A 154 -11.00 -23.38 -7.88
CA ASP A 154 -12.47 -23.44 -8.02
C ASP A 154 -12.90 -23.23 -9.47
N VAL A 155 -12.25 -22.32 -10.19
CA VAL A 155 -12.49 -22.09 -11.63
C VAL A 155 -12.14 -23.34 -12.45
N LEU A 156 -10.97 -23.95 -12.18
CA LEU A 156 -10.50 -25.14 -12.90
C LEU A 156 -11.40 -26.36 -12.66
N LEU A 157 -11.95 -26.48 -11.45
CA LEU A 157 -12.90 -27.57 -11.11
C LEU A 157 -14.27 -27.39 -11.74
N TRP A 158 -14.60 -26.17 -12.17
CA TRP A 158 -15.89 -25.88 -12.82
C TRP A 158 -15.89 -26.15 -14.34
N ILE A 159 -14.74 -26.07 -15.00
CA ILE A 159 -14.58 -26.34 -16.43
C ILE A 159 -14.69 -27.85 -16.70
#